data_c3da5da4a27c04db8419255f5983ccda
#
_entry.id   c3da5da4a27c04db8419255f5983ccda
#
_cell.length_a   1.000
_cell.length_b   1.000
_cell.length_c   1.000
_cell.angle_alpha   90.00
_cell.angle_beta   90.00
_cell.angle_gamma   90.00
#
_symmetry.space_group_name_H-M   'P 1'
#
loop_
_entity.id
_entity.type
_entity.pdbx_description
1 polymer ?
#
loop_
_entity_poly.entity_id
_entity_poly.type
_entity_poly.pdbx_seq_one_letter_code
_entity_poly.pdbx_strand_id
1 'polypeptide(L)'
;FKNKFRYYLNSILSKINFSYNLSMLFQLLILTILILTLLTALIYPPNTPDSLSYHMSKVMHWIQNGNVEFYSTAITRQLYLSPFSEFVILHLQLLTNGDYLANLVQWFSMIGCMITVSLINKEFGGNNKSQLFSALFCATIPMGILQSTSTQTDYVVSLWIIILAYFIVRYKTTKSIKYIYAFAVALGLALITKQTAYIYALPFCVWFLFLTLKRPDHFLLLFTIPIIISLINFGQFKRNFELYGNPIGIHS
;
A
#
# COMPACT_ATOMS: atom_id res chain seq x y z
N PHE A 1 -26.93 9.49 50.65
CA PHE A 1 -26.82 9.91 49.24
C PHE A 1 -25.59 9.30 48.55
N LYS A 2 -24.38 9.35 49.14
CA LYS A 2 -23.13 8.76 48.62
C LYS A 2 -23.20 7.27 48.31
N ASN A 3 -23.83 6.46 49.20
CA ASN A 3 -23.91 5.02 49.00
C ASN A 3 -24.89 4.60 47.89
N LYS A 4 -25.99 5.31 47.70
CA LYS A 4 -26.91 5.08 46.57
C LYS A 4 -26.27 5.45 45.26
N PHE A 5 -25.56 6.57 45.20
CA PHE A 5 -24.88 7.03 43.98
C PHE A 5 -23.77 6.02 43.56
N ARG A 6 -22.97 5.52 44.55
CA ARG A 6 -21.94 4.51 44.30
C ARG A 6 -22.52 3.19 43.83
N TYR A 7 -23.68 2.78 44.35
CA TYR A 7 -24.39 1.58 43.92
C TYR A 7 -24.89 1.72 42.46
N TYR A 8 -25.49 2.83 42.12
CA TYR A 8 -25.93 3.11 40.72
C TYR A 8 -24.73 3.22 39.78
N LEU A 9 -23.65 3.86 40.18
CA LEU A 9 -22.44 3.95 39.37
C LEU A 9 -21.82 2.57 39.12
N ASN A 10 -21.72 1.74 40.15
CA ASN A 10 -21.22 0.37 40.02
C ASN A 10 -22.17 -0.53 39.20
N SER A 11 -23.49 -0.34 39.32
CA SER A 11 -24.48 -1.02 38.49
C SER A 11 -24.43 -0.60 37.01
N ILE A 12 -24.15 0.65 36.73
CA ILE A 12 -23.92 1.15 35.37
C ILE A 12 -22.58 0.62 34.83
N LEU A 13 -21.52 0.69 35.64
CA LEU A 13 -20.19 0.19 35.25
C LEU A 13 -20.15 -1.32 35.04
N SER A 14 -20.93 -2.10 35.83
CA SER A 14 -21.03 -3.55 35.65
C SER A 14 -21.88 -3.97 34.44
N LYS A 15 -22.81 -3.13 34.01
CA LYS A 15 -23.61 -3.34 32.78
C LYS A 15 -22.87 -2.93 31.52
N ILE A 16 -21.83 -2.11 31.64
CA ILE A 16 -20.96 -1.76 30.53
C ILE A 16 -20.02 -2.96 30.29
N ASN A 17 -20.37 -3.79 29.33
CA ASN A 17 -19.51 -4.91 28.93
C ASN A 17 -18.21 -4.31 28.33
N PHE A 18 -17.16 -4.16 29.18
CA PHE A 18 -15.88 -3.52 28.85
C PHE A 18 -15.28 -4.07 27.54
N SER A 19 -15.58 -5.30 27.24
CA SER A 19 -15.17 -5.98 26.02
C SER A 19 -15.82 -5.42 24.76
N TYR A 20 -17.11 -5.08 24.82
CA TYR A 20 -17.85 -4.46 23.71
C TYR A 20 -17.41 -3.01 23.51
N ASN A 21 -17.20 -2.30 24.59
CA ASN A 21 -16.78 -0.90 24.56
C ASN A 21 -15.38 -0.72 23.93
N LEU A 22 -14.44 -1.63 24.20
CA LEU A 22 -13.09 -1.51 23.64
C LEU A 22 -13.09 -1.69 22.11
N SER A 23 -13.86 -2.66 21.58
CA SER A 23 -14.01 -2.84 20.13
C SER A 23 -14.67 -1.63 19.46
N MET A 24 -15.71 -1.10 20.11
CA MET A 24 -16.39 0.10 19.64
C MET A 24 -15.45 1.33 19.67
N LEU A 25 -14.65 1.46 20.73
CA LEU A 25 -13.63 2.51 20.82
C LEU A 25 -12.64 2.43 19.67
N PHE A 26 -12.10 1.23 19.37
CA PHE A 26 -11.17 1.05 18.24
C PHE A 26 -11.81 1.41 16.91
N GLN A 27 -13.06 1.00 16.68
CA GLN A 27 -13.81 1.35 15.47
C GLN A 27 -14.01 2.86 15.34
N LEU A 28 -14.38 3.54 16.43
CA LEU A 28 -14.56 4.99 16.43
C LEU A 28 -13.24 5.72 16.16
N LEU A 29 -12.13 5.29 16.76
CA LEU A 29 -10.81 5.87 16.51
C LEU A 29 -10.38 5.69 15.06
N ILE A 30 -10.53 4.48 14.50
CA ILE A 30 -10.25 4.19 13.09
C ILE A 30 -11.10 5.10 12.21
N LEU A 31 -12.40 5.15 12.44
CA LEU A 31 -13.33 5.98 11.65
C LEU A 31 -12.95 7.45 11.72
N THR A 32 -12.60 7.96 12.90
CA THR A 32 -12.16 9.35 13.08
C THR A 32 -10.90 9.64 12.25
N ILE A 33 -9.88 8.77 12.31
CA ILE A 33 -8.65 8.93 11.52
C ILE A 33 -8.98 8.92 10.02
N LEU A 34 -9.80 7.96 9.58
CA LEU A 34 -10.19 7.85 8.17
C LEU A 34 -10.95 9.07 7.67
N ILE A 35 -11.90 9.60 8.46
CA ILE A 35 -12.66 10.80 8.08
C ILE A 35 -11.73 12.02 8.03
N LEU A 36 -10.92 12.25 9.05
CA LEU A 36 -10.02 13.41 9.09
C LEU A 36 -9.01 13.38 7.94
N THR A 37 -8.39 12.23 7.69
CA THR A 37 -7.45 12.08 6.57
C THR A 37 -8.15 12.17 5.21
N LEU A 38 -9.37 11.66 5.06
CA LEU A 38 -10.16 11.80 3.83
C LEU A 38 -10.48 13.27 3.54
N LEU A 39 -10.98 14.00 4.55
CA LEU A 39 -11.28 15.43 4.39
C LEU A 39 -10.01 16.21 4.02
N THR A 40 -8.90 15.91 4.67
CA THR A 40 -7.61 16.53 4.31
C THR A 40 -7.21 16.20 2.87
N ALA A 41 -7.31 14.94 2.46
CA ALA A 41 -6.95 14.49 1.11
C ALA A 41 -7.83 15.11 0.01
N LEU A 42 -9.09 15.44 0.30
CA LEU A 42 -10.03 16.05 -0.65
C LEU A 42 -9.96 17.58 -0.69
N ILE A 43 -9.66 18.22 0.45
CA ILE A 43 -9.70 19.69 0.56
C ILE A 43 -8.35 20.31 0.14
N TYR A 44 -7.25 19.66 0.49
CA TYR A 44 -5.92 20.21 0.23
C TYR A 44 -5.30 19.61 -1.03
N PRO A 45 -4.79 20.44 -1.95
CA PRO A 45 -4.07 19.95 -3.11
C PRO A 45 -2.75 19.28 -2.70
N PRO A 46 -2.16 18.43 -3.56
CA PRO A 46 -0.82 17.90 -3.35
C PRO A 46 0.19 19.03 -3.15
N ASN A 47 0.91 19.03 -2.01
CA ASN A 47 1.77 20.17 -1.61
C ASN A 47 3.14 19.76 -1.06
N THR A 48 3.50 18.47 -1.08
CA THR A 48 4.82 18.05 -0.63
C THR A 48 5.88 18.30 -1.71
N PRO A 49 7.16 18.53 -1.35
CA PRO A 49 8.22 18.74 -2.33
C PRO A 49 8.32 17.63 -3.37
N ASP A 50 8.21 16.37 -2.96
CA ASP A 50 8.26 15.22 -3.86
C ASP A 50 7.02 15.15 -4.77
N SER A 51 5.83 15.44 -4.21
CA SER A 51 4.61 15.52 -5.00
C SER A 51 4.74 16.52 -6.14
N LEU A 52 5.21 17.72 -5.84
CA LEU A 52 5.30 18.80 -6.82
C LEU A 52 6.47 18.64 -7.79
N SER A 53 7.62 18.13 -7.32
CA SER A 53 8.82 18.09 -8.16
C SER A 53 8.81 16.98 -9.20
N TYR A 54 8.29 15.78 -8.89
CA TYR A 54 8.35 14.67 -9.86
C TYR A 54 7.10 13.81 -9.97
N HIS A 55 6.23 13.68 -8.95
CA HIS A 55 5.01 12.86 -9.07
C HIS A 55 3.94 13.58 -9.92
N MET A 56 3.46 14.72 -9.45
CA MET A 56 2.42 15.49 -10.14
C MET A 56 2.94 16.12 -11.43
N SER A 57 4.19 16.61 -11.44
CA SER A 57 4.80 17.16 -12.65
C SER A 57 4.86 16.14 -13.78
N LYS A 58 5.20 14.87 -13.48
CA LYS A 58 5.17 13.78 -14.46
C LYS A 58 3.76 13.61 -15.05
N VAL A 59 2.74 13.57 -14.20
CA VAL A 59 1.34 13.43 -14.63
C VAL A 59 0.92 14.60 -15.52
N MET A 60 1.26 15.83 -15.12
CA MET A 60 0.92 17.03 -15.91
C MET A 60 1.59 17.04 -17.27
N HIS A 61 2.87 16.62 -17.37
CA HIS A 61 3.53 16.47 -18.68
C HIS A 61 2.83 15.44 -19.56
N TRP A 62 2.41 14.31 -19.01
CA TRP A 62 1.67 13.31 -19.79
C TRP A 62 0.32 13.82 -20.29
N ILE A 63 -0.41 14.58 -19.47
CA ILE A 63 -1.68 15.22 -19.88
C ILE A 63 -1.43 16.24 -21.00
N GLN A 64 -0.42 17.11 -20.86
CA GLN A 64 -0.07 18.12 -21.85
C GLN A 64 0.37 17.52 -23.18
N ASN A 65 1.15 16.45 -23.14
CA ASN A 65 1.68 15.79 -24.34
C ASN A 65 0.68 14.81 -24.99
N GLY A 66 -0.41 14.46 -24.29
CA GLY A 66 -1.38 13.47 -24.76
C GLY A 66 -0.83 12.04 -24.84
N ASN A 67 0.31 11.76 -24.21
CA ASN A 67 0.96 10.44 -24.16
C ASN A 67 1.77 10.27 -22.85
N VAL A 68 2.23 9.04 -22.59
CA VAL A 68 3.02 8.68 -21.41
C VAL A 68 4.50 8.46 -21.73
N GLU A 69 4.98 8.98 -22.84
CA GLU A 69 6.38 8.87 -23.25
C GLU A 69 7.31 9.75 -22.39
N PHE A 70 8.62 9.53 -22.54
CA PHE A 70 9.61 10.38 -21.93
C PHE A 70 9.66 11.75 -22.62
N TYR A 71 9.95 12.77 -21.86
CA TYR A 71 10.01 14.17 -22.29
C TYR A 71 11.27 14.86 -21.77
N SER A 72 11.64 16.00 -22.32
CA SER A 72 12.80 16.77 -21.88
C SER A 72 12.52 17.40 -20.51
N THR A 73 13.37 17.11 -19.52
CA THR A 73 13.27 17.65 -18.16
C THR A 73 14.65 17.70 -17.49
N ALA A 74 14.86 18.72 -16.67
CA ALA A 74 16.04 18.81 -15.81
C ALA A 74 15.95 17.86 -14.58
N ILE A 75 14.76 17.39 -14.23
CA ILE A 75 14.51 16.52 -13.07
C ILE A 75 14.36 15.08 -13.57
N THR A 76 15.49 14.38 -13.71
CA THR A 76 15.53 13.00 -14.24
C THR A 76 14.67 12.00 -13.47
N ARG A 77 14.40 12.25 -12.18
CA ARG A 77 13.47 11.47 -11.35
C ARG A 77 12.06 11.38 -11.95
N GLN A 78 11.62 12.37 -12.72
CA GLN A 78 10.35 12.33 -13.44
C GLN A 78 10.32 11.24 -14.51
N LEU A 79 11.45 10.79 -15.01
CA LEU A 79 11.54 9.81 -16.09
C LEU A 79 11.74 8.40 -15.55
N TYR A 80 12.86 8.13 -14.83
CA TYR A 80 13.25 6.77 -14.49
C TYR A 80 12.50 6.15 -13.31
N LEU A 81 11.90 6.95 -12.41
CA LEU A 81 11.16 6.39 -11.28
C LEU A 81 9.91 5.64 -11.73
N SER A 82 9.65 4.55 -11.03
CA SER A 82 8.54 3.63 -11.26
C SER A 82 7.18 4.35 -11.24
N PRO A 83 6.31 4.19 -12.27
CA PRO A 83 5.20 5.10 -12.53
C PRO A 83 3.82 4.60 -12.12
N PHE A 84 3.67 3.51 -11.38
CA PHE A 84 2.36 2.90 -11.12
C PHE A 84 1.36 3.85 -10.46
N SER A 85 1.78 4.55 -9.41
CA SER A 85 0.91 5.48 -8.70
C SER A 85 0.51 6.66 -9.58
N GLU A 86 1.45 7.17 -10.38
CA GLU A 86 1.22 8.27 -11.30
C GLU A 86 0.27 7.87 -12.44
N PHE A 87 0.28 6.61 -12.88
CA PHE A 87 -0.73 6.13 -13.84
C PHE A 87 -2.13 6.14 -13.22
N VAL A 88 -2.28 5.73 -11.96
CA VAL A 88 -3.58 5.81 -11.28
C VAL A 88 -4.02 7.26 -11.11
N ILE A 89 -3.12 8.16 -10.70
CA ILE A 89 -3.40 9.59 -10.59
C ILE A 89 -3.78 10.19 -11.95
N LEU A 90 -3.07 9.83 -13.02
CA LEU A 90 -3.38 10.27 -14.39
C LEU A 90 -4.82 9.95 -14.78
N HIS A 91 -5.26 8.71 -14.53
CA HIS A 91 -6.63 8.30 -14.85
C HIS A 91 -7.66 9.11 -14.04
N LEU A 92 -7.40 9.34 -12.74
CA LEU A 92 -8.28 10.15 -11.89
C LEU A 92 -8.35 11.60 -12.40
N GLN A 93 -7.22 12.21 -12.76
CA GLN A 93 -7.19 13.58 -13.29
C GLN A 93 -7.91 13.71 -14.63
N LEU A 94 -7.73 12.76 -15.55
CA LEU A 94 -8.45 12.76 -16.84
C LEU A 94 -9.96 12.60 -16.66
N LEU A 95 -10.41 11.82 -15.67
CA LEU A 95 -11.83 11.63 -15.39
C LEU A 95 -12.49 12.83 -14.70
N THR A 96 -11.74 13.60 -13.92
CA THR A 96 -12.27 14.69 -13.09
C THR A 96 -11.89 16.09 -13.61
N ASN A 97 -11.04 16.17 -14.62
CA ASN A 97 -10.43 17.41 -15.10
C ASN A 97 -9.76 18.25 -13.99
N GLY A 98 -9.16 17.57 -12.99
CA GLY A 98 -8.51 18.22 -11.86
C GLY A 98 -7.79 17.25 -10.95
N ASP A 99 -7.09 17.78 -9.95
CA ASP A 99 -6.25 17.01 -9.03
C ASP A 99 -6.95 16.62 -7.71
N TYR A 100 -8.26 16.91 -7.59
CA TYR A 100 -9.08 16.71 -6.38
C TYR A 100 -8.99 15.30 -5.80
N LEU A 101 -8.80 14.29 -6.65
CA LEU A 101 -8.77 12.89 -6.25
C LEU A 101 -7.34 12.33 -6.20
N ALA A 102 -6.31 13.12 -6.50
CA ALA A 102 -4.93 12.64 -6.59
C ALA A 102 -4.42 12.03 -5.28
N ASN A 103 -4.69 12.68 -4.14
CA ASN A 103 -4.29 12.19 -2.82
C ASN A 103 -5.03 10.90 -2.40
N LEU A 104 -6.19 10.61 -3.00
CA LEU A 104 -6.96 9.42 -2.65
C LEU A 104 -6.25 8.11 -2.98
N VAL A 105 -5.28 8.12 -3.91
CA VAL A 105 -4.48 6.94 -4.23
C VAL A 105 -3.73 6.42 -2.99
N GLN A 106 -3.11 7.33 -2.25
CA GLN A 106 -2.45 6.99 -0.98
C GLN A 106 -3.45 6.67 0.13
N TRP A 107 -4.56 7.40 0.21
CA TRP A 107 -5.59 7.18 1.21
C TRP A 107 -6.23 5.79 1.10
N PHE A 108 -6.60 5.35 -0.10
CA PHE A 108 -7.11 3.99 -0.31
C PHE A 108 -6.04 2.93 -0.05
N SER A 109 -4.77 3.23 -0.34
CA SER A 109 -3.67 2.32 -0.03
C SER A 109 -3.46 2.18 1.48
N MET A 110 -3.64 3.25 2.27
CA MET A 110 -3.66 3.18 3.75
C MET A 110 -4.75 2.23 4.24
N ILE A 111 -5.97 2.35 3.72
CA ILE A 111 -7.07 1.42 4.06
C ILE A 111 -6.70 -0.02 3.70
N GLY A 112 -6.14 -0.22 2.51
CA GLY A 112 -5.66 -1.52 2.07
C GLY A 112 -4.61 -2.12 3.01
N CYS A 113 -3.67 -1.30 3.50
CA CYS A 113 -2.68 -1.71 4.52
C CYS A 113 -3.37 -2.14 5.83
N MET A 114 -4.30 -1.34 6.34
CA MET A 114 -5.05 -1.65 7.57
C MET A 114 -5.82 -2.97 7.45
N ILE A 115 -6.52 -3.18 6.33
CA ILE A 115 -7.25 -4.42 6.05
C ILE A 115 -6.27 -5.59 5.97
N THR A 116 -5.18 -5.47 5.25
CA THR A 116 -4.22 -6.56 5.05
C THR A 116 -3.53 -6.95 6.36
N VAL A 117 -3.14 -5.98 7.20
CA VAL A 117 -2.58 -6.23 8.55
C VAL A 117 -3.59 -6.95 9.43
N SER A 118 -4.87 -6.54 9.39
CA SER A 118 -5.96 -7.22 10.10
C SER A 118 -6.14 -8.67 9.63
N LEU A 119 -6.08 -8.92 8.32
CA LEU A 119 -6.15 -10.27 7.75
C LEU A 119 -4.95 -11.14 8.14
N ILE A 120 -3.74 -10.58 8.17
CA ILE A 120 -2.54 -11.28 8.67
C ILE A 120 -2.73 -11.68 10.14
N ASN A 121 -3.23 -10.76 10.96
CA ASN A 121 -3.53 -11.04 12.37
C ASN A 121 -4.55 -12.20 12.51
N LYS A 122 -5.59 -12.23 11.66
CA LYS A 122 -6.56 -13.33 11.60
C LYS A 122 -5.91 -14.67 11.26
N GLU A 123 -4.99 -14.70 10.29
CA GLU A 123 -4.26 -15.93 9.90
C GLU A 123 -3.40 -16.49 11.05
N PHE A 124 -2.95 -15.63 11.97
CA PHE A 124 -2.26 -16.05 13.20
C PHE A 124 -3.21 -16.39 14.37
N GLY A 125 -4.51 -16.50 14.10
CA GLY A 125 -5.51 -16.87 15.12
C GLY A 125 -6.06 -15.68 15.92
N GLY A 126 -5.81 -14.45 15.46
CA GLY A 126 -6.32 -13.26 16.13
C GLY A 126 -7.84 -13.15 16.07
N ASN A 127 -8.45 -12.83 17.21
CA ASN A 127 -9.88 -12.55 17.31
C ASN A 127 -10.23 -11.14 16.77
N ASN A 128 -11.51 -10.81 16.68
CA ASN A 128 -11.97 -9.53 16.13
C ASN A 128 -11.37 -8.30 16.83
N LYS A 129 -11.12 -8.38 18.16
CA LYS A 129 -10.50 -7.27 18.90
C LYS A 129 -9.04 -7.07 18.53
N SER A 130 -8.27 -8.15 18.44
CA SER A 130 -6.87 -8.07 18.04
C SER A 130 -6.73 -7.63 16.57
N GLN A 131 -7.66 -8.02 15.70
CA GLN A 131 -7.72 -7.56 14.32
C GLN A 131 -7.99 -6.05 14.25
N LEU A 132 -8.96 -5.53 15.01
CA LEU A 132 -9.24 -4.10 15.10
C LEU A 132 -8.05 -3.33 15.70
N PHE A 133 -7.42 -3.88 16.74
CA PHE A 133 -6.23 -3.27 17.33
C PHE A 133 -5.07 -3.18 16.35
N SER A 134 -4.80 -4.24 15.57
CA SER A 134 -3.74 -4.22 14.56
C SER A 134 -4.02 -3.22 13.43
N ALA A 135 -5.29 -3.09 13.01
CA ALA A 135 -5.70 -2.08 12.04
C ALA A 135 -5.54 -0.65 12.60
N LEU A 136 -5.95 -0.43 13.86
CA LEU A 136 -5.79 0.85 14.55
C LEU A 136 -4.31 1.21 14.69
N PHE A 137 -3.46 0.26 15.11
CA PHE A 137 -2.02 0.47 15.21
C PHE A 137 -1.43 0.92 13.86
N CYS A 138 -1.81 0.25 12.77
CA CYS A 138 -1.40 0.65 11.42
C CYS A 138 -1.87 2.08 11.08
N ALA A 139 -3.12 2.44 11.43
CA ALA A 139 -3.68 3.76 11.15
C ALA A 139 -3.05 4.90 11.96
N THR A 140 -2.48 4.60 13.14
CA THR A 140 -1.89 5.60 14.04
C THR A 140 -0.42 5.87 13.80
N ILE A 141 0.21 5.23 12.80
CA ILE A 141 1.61 5.51 12.44
C ILE A 141 1.72 6.98 11.99
N PRO A 142 2.49 7.83 12.71
CA PRO A 142 2.48 9.28 12.44
C PRO A 142 2.86 9.63 11.00
N MET A 143 3.95 9.07 10.49
CA MET A 143 4.37 9.26 9.09
C MET A 143 3.32 8.72 8.13
N GLY A 144 2.62 7.64 8.48
CA GLY A 144 1.52 7.10 7.69
C GLY A 144 0.37 8.09 7.54
N ILE A 145 -0.05 8.77 8.62
CA ILE A 145 -1.11 9.80 8.57
C ILE A 145 -0.72 10.92 7.60
N LEU A 146 0.52 11.40 7.66
CA LEU A 146 1.02 12.45 6.75
C LEU A 146 1.07 11.96 5.29
N GLN A 147 1.54 10.74 5.07
CA GLN A 147 1.63 10.16 3.73
C GLN A 147 0.26 9.88 3.11
N SER A 148 -0.74 9.50 3.90
CA SER A 148 -2.08 9.16 3.40
C SER A 148 -2.81 10.33 2.73
N THR A 149 -2.38 11.56 2.96
CA THR A 149 -2.97 12.80 2.43
C THR A 149 -2.11 13.47 1.37
N SER A 150 -1.15 12.74 0.78
CA SER A 150 -0.23 13.23 -0.23
C SER A 150 -0.30 12.39 -1.52
N THR A 151 0.44 12.78 -2.56
CA THR A 151 0.61 11.99 -3.79
C THR A 151 1.95 11.27 -3.85
N GLN A 152 2.63 11.12 -2.72
CA GLN A 152 3.81 10.24 -2.61
C GLN A 152 3.39 8.77 -2.80
N THR A 153 4.35 7.87 -2.99
CA THR A 153 4.04 6.47 -3.37
C THR A 153 4.23 5.48 -2.21
N ASP A 154 4.44 6.00 -0.99
CA ASP A 154 4.87 5.19 0.16
C ASP A 154 3.80 4.21 0.66
N TYR A 155 2.54 4.64 0.75
CA TYR A 155 1.46 3.72 1.11
C TYR A 155 1.14 2.73 0.00
N VAL A 156 1.27 3.13 -1.27
CA VAL A 156 1.01 2.23 -2.39
C VAL A 156 2.03 1.09 -2.39
N VAL A 157 3.32 1.39 -2.24
CA VAL A 157 4.35 0.34 -2.15
C VAL A 157 4.22 -0.48 -0.87
N SER A 158 3.90 0.16 0.27
CA SER A 158 3.69 -0.53 1.55
C SER A 158 2.53 -1.53 1.46
N LEU A 159 1.44 -1.17 0.77
CA LEU A 159 0.32 -2.06 0.52
C LEU A 159 0.78 -3.33 -0.20
N TRP A 160 1.55 -3.20 -1.28
CA TRP A 160 2.05 -4.36 -2.02
C TRP A 160 3.00 -5.22 -1.16
N ILE A 161 3.89 -4.61 -0.38
CA ILE A 161 4.81 -5.33 0.51
C ILE A 161 4.04 -6.09 1.62
N ILE A 162 3.02 -5.49 2.21
CA ILE A 162 2.19 -6.16 3.22
C ILE A 162 1.37 -7.29 2.58
N ILE A 163 0.89 -7.10 1.36
CA ILE A 163 0.19 -8.15 0.59
C ILE A 163 1.13 -9.33 0.29
N LEU A 164 2.42 -9.11 0.02
CA LEU A 164 3.40 -10.21 -0.10
C LEU A 164 3.43 -11.04 1.18
N ALA A 165 3.54 -10.39 2.35
CA ALA A 165 3.54 -11.08 3.64
C ALA A 165 2.25 -11.89 3.83
N TYR A 166 1.09 -11.33 3.51
CA TYR A 166 -0.20 -12.02 3.58
C TYR A 166 -0.23 -13.27 2.68
N PHE A 167 0.21 -13.16 1.42
CA PHE A 167 0.22 -14.30 0.52
C PHE A 167 1.19 -15.39 0.94
N ILE A 168 2.32 -15.04 1.55
CA ILE A 168 3.25 -16.02 2.13
C ILE A 168 2.57 -16.79 3.27
N VAL A 169 1.90 -16.10 4.18
CA VAL A 169 1.19 -16.73 5.29
C VAL A 169 0.07 -17.64 4.78
N ARG A 170 -0.71 -17.18 3.80
CA ARG A 170 -1.75 -17.99 3.15
C ARG A 170 -1.19 -19.19 2.39
N TYR A 171 -0.08 -19.03 1.69
CA TYR A 171 0.60 -20.14 1.04
C TYR A 171 1.11 -21.17 2.07
N LYS A 172 1.70 -20.70 3.19
CA LYS A 172 2.17 -21.58 4.25
C LYS A 172 1.05 -22.46 4.82
N THR A 173 -0.18 -21.93 4.98
CA THR A 173 -1.32 -22.64 5.54
C THR A 173 -2.02 -23.53 4.52
N THR A 174 -2.31 -23.02 3.33
CA THR A 174 -3.16 -23.69 2.35
C THR A 174 -2.43 -24.51 1.30
N LYS A 175 -1.15 -24.21 1.07
CA LYS A 175 -0.31 -24.80 -0.01
C LYS A 175 -0.88 -24.61 -1.42
N SER A 176 -1.77 -23.65 -1.62
CA SER A 176 -2.44 -23.44 -2.90
C SER A 176 -1.57 -22.64 -3.87
N ILE A 177 -1.45 -23.15 -5.10
CA ILE A 177 -0.68 -22.55 -6.22
C ILE A 177 -1.11 -21.12 -6.52
N LYS A 178 -2.38 -20.77 -6.32
CA LYS A 178 -2.90 -19.41 -6.56
C LYS A 178 -2.10 -18.34 -5.80
N TYR A 179 -1.54 -18.66 -4.64
CA TYR A 179 -0.73 -17.71 -3.87
C TYR A 179 0.68 -17.52 -4.41
N ILE A 180 1.17 -18.44 -5.26
CA ILE A 180 2.43 -18.23 -6.00
C ILE A 180 2.22 -17.13 -7.06
N TYR A 181 1.16 -17.26 -7.84
CA TYR A 181 0.83 -16.24 -8.85
C TYR A 181 0.45 -14.91 -8.22
N ALA A 182 -0.35 -14.92 -7.15
CA ALA A 182 -0.72 -13.71 -6.42
C ALA A 182 0.50 -12.99 -5.83
N PHE A 183 1.47 -13.74 -5.29
CA PHE A 183 2.75 -13.21 -4.83
C PHE A 183 3.55 -12.57 -5.98
N ALA A 184 3.64 -13.25 -7.14
CA ALA A 184 4.35 -12.74 -8.30
C ALA A 184 3.74 -11.44 -8.83
N VAL A 185 2.41 -11.35 -8.91
CA VAL A 185 1.69 -10.13 -9.31
C VAL A 185 1.93 -9.00 -8.30
N ALA A 186 1.78 -9.26 -7.00
CA ALA A 186 2.01 -8.25 -5.97
C ALA A 186 3.45 -7.75 -5.96
N LEU A 187 4.43 -8.64 -6.18
CA LEU A 187 5.84 -8.27 -6.30
C LEU A 187 6.09 -7.40 -7.53
N GLY A 188 5.55 -7.79 -8.69
CA GLY A 188 5.63 -6.98 -9.92
C GLY A 188 5.04 -5.58 -9.73
N LEU A 189 3.88 -5.47 -9.06
CA LEU A 189 3.23 -4.19 -8.75
C LEU A 189 4.02 -3.37 -7.72
N ALA A 190 4.66 -4.00 -6.73
CA ALA A 190 5.55 -3.31 -5.80
C ALA A 190 6.72 -2.66 -6.54
N LEU A 191 7.37 -3.40 -7.44
CA LEU A 191 8.55 -2.94 -8.18
C LEU A 191 8.22 -1.80 -9.16
N ILE A 192 7.06 -1.87 -9.84
CA ILE A 192 6.61 -0.79 -10.72
C ILE A 192 6.03 0.41 -9.95
N THR A 193 5.85 0.29 -8.63
CA THR A 193 5.40 1.39 -7.76
C THR A 193 6.57 2.22 -7.25
N LYS A 194 7.60 1.59 -6.71
CA LYS A 194 8.75 2.30 -6.11
C LYS A 194 10.00 1.43 -6.12
N GLN A 195 11.14 2.01 -6.49
CA GLN A 195 12.40 1.26 -6.55
C GLN A 195 12.86 0.71 -5.18
N THR A 196 12.51 1.35 -4.07
CA THR A 196 12.79 0.83 -2.73
C THR A 196 12.17 -0.54 -2.46
N ALA A 197 11.15 -0.94 -3.24
CA ALA A 197 10.56 -2.27 -3.16
C ALA A 197 11.57 -3.40 -3.43
N TYR A 198 12.63 -3.17 -4.23
CA TYR A 198 13.70 -4.18 -4.44
C TYR A 198 14.35 -4.59 -3.11
N ILE A 199 14.55 -3.63 -2.21
CA ILE A 199 15.16 -3.87 -0.91
C ILE A 199 14.13 -4.44 0.07
N TYR A 200 12.97 -3.80 0.18
CA TYR A 200 11.94 -4.18 1.16
C TYR A 200 11.26 -5.52 0.85
N ALA A 201 11.14 -5.91 -0.42
CA ALA A 201 10.59 -7.21 -0.79
C ALA A 201 11.57 -8.37 -0.61
N LEU A 202 12.90 -8.11 -0.56
CA LEU A 202 13.92 -9.15 -0.51
C LEU A 202 13.70 -10.18 0.62
N PRO A 203 13.49 -9.80 1.90
CA PRO A 203 13.27 -10.76 2.97
C PRO A 203 12.02 -11.62 2.73
N PHE A 204 10.97 -11.07 2.12
CA PHE A 204 9.76 -11.81 1.76
C PHE A 204 10.02 -12.78 0.61
N CYS A 205 10.81 -12.40 -0.39
CA CYS A 205 11.23 -13.29 -1.47
C CYS A 205 12.04 -14.47 -0.94
N VAL A 206 12.99 -14.22 -0.06
CA VAL A 206 13.79 -15.27 0.58
C VAL A 206 12.89 -16.20 1.40
N TRP A 207 11.99 -15.67 2.22
CA TRP A 207 11.06 -16.48 2.99
C TRP A 207 10.15 -17.33 2.10
N PHE A 208 9.61 -16.74 1.04
CA PHE A 208 8.75 -17.44 0.09
C PHE A 208 9.51 -18.57 -0.65
N LEU A 209 10.74 -18.30 -1.06
CA LEU A 209 11.63 -19.28 -1.68
C LEU A 209 11.84 -20.49 -0.76
N PHE A 210 12.20 -20.28 0.50
CA PHE A 210 12.36 -21.38 1.47
C PHE A 210 11.09 -22.22 1.67
N LEU A 211 9.92 -21.61 1.60
CA LEU A 211 8.66 -22.34 1.72
C LEU A 211 8.35 -23.19 0.49
N THR A 212 8.66 -22.68 -0.70
CA THR A 212 8.40 -23.38 -1.97
C THR A 212 9.43 -24.47 -2.26
N LEU A 213 10.70 -24.29 -1.87
CA LEU A 213 11.74 -25.32 -2.00
C LEU A 213 11.42 -26.61 -1.21
N LYS A 214 10.60 -26.51 -0.16
CA LYS A 214 10.11 -27.69 0.58
C LYS A 214 9.02 -28.47 -0.18
N ARG A 215 8.66 -28.05 -1.39
CA ARG A 215 7.60 -28.63 -2.22
C ARG A 215 8.11 -28.82 -3.65
N PRO A 216 8.62 -30.02 -3.99
CA PRO A 216 9.17 -30.29 -5.34
C PRO A 216 8.15 -30.05 -6.45
N ASP A 217 6.87 -30.34 -6.20
CA ASP A 217 5.72 -30.12 -7.10
C ASP A 217 5.47 -28.62 -7.42
N HIS A 218 5.90 -27.70 -6.54
CA HIS A 218 5.74 -26.25 -6.74
C HIS A 218 7.04 -25.57 -7.21
N PHE A 219 8.17 -26.26 -7.20
CA PHE A 219 9.46 -25.67 -7.50
C PHE A 219 9.52 -25.07 -8.92
N LEU A 220 9.01 -25.79 -9.91
CA LEU A 220 9.00 -25.32 -11.30
C LEU A 220 8.14 -24.05 -11.48
N LEU A 221 7.13 -23.85 -10.63
CA LEU A 221 6.29 -22.65 -10.67
C LEU A 221 7.04 -21.38 -10.24
N LEU A 222 8.17 -21.51 -9.54
CA LEU A 222 9.01 -20.35 -9.21
C LEU A 222 9.52 -19.63 -10.45
N PHE A 223 9.74 -20.34 -11.56
CA PHE A 223 10.17 -19.74 -12.82
C PHE A 223 9.09 -18.83 -13.45
N THR A 224 7.83 -18.98 -13.05
CA THR A 224 6.76 -18.07 -13.52
C THR A 224 6.83 -16.69 -12.85
N ILE A 225 7.45 -16.58 -11.67
CA ILE A 225 7.56 -15.32 -10.93
C ILE A 225 8.33 -14.26 -11.73
N PRO A 226 9.56 -14.49 -12.18
CA PRO A 226 10.29 -13.50 -12.98
C PRO A 226 9.59 -13.18 -14.31
N ILE A 227 8.88 -14.13 -14.90
CA ILE A 227 8.11 -13.88 -16.12
C ILE A 227 6.98 -12.87 -15.86
N ILE A 228 6.18 -13.08 -14.81
CA ILE A 228 5.09 -12.18 -14.43
C ILE A 228 5.63 -10.80 -14.07
N ILE A 229 6.72 -10.74 -13.29
CA ILE A 229 7.37 -9.46 -12.94
C ILE A 229 7.82 -8.73 -14.22
N SER A 230 8.48 -9.43 -15.13
CA SER A 230 8.96 -8.84 -16.38
C SER A 230 7.82 -8.33 -17.24
N LEU A 231 6.71 -9.07 -17.35
CA LEU A 231 5.52 -8.62 -18.09
C LEU A 231 4.92 -7.34 -17.51
N ILE A 232 4.77 -7.26 -16.17
CA ILE A 232 4.20 -6.08 -15.49
C ILE A 232 5.12 -4.86 -15.66
N ASN A 233 6.45 -5.07 -15.59
CA ASN A 233 7.43 -3.98 -15.59
C ASN A 233 8.01 -3.70 -16.99
N PHE A 234 7.63 -4.45 -18.02
CA PHE A 234 8.24 -4.41 -19.35
C PHE A 234 8.30 -3.01 -19.94
N GLY A 235 7.18 -2.28 -19.89
CA GLY A 235 7.11 -0.93 -20.45
C GLY A 235 8.09 0.04 -19.79
N GLN A 236 8.21 -0.01 -18.46
CA GLN A 236 9.16 0.85 -17.75
C GLN A 236 10.61 0.40 -17.95
N PHE A 237 10.87 -0.91 -17.92
CA PHE A 237 12.21 -1.44 -18.17
C PHE A 237 12.71 -1.09 -19.57
N LYS A 238 11.85 -1.22 -20.59
CA LYS A 238 12.17 -0.86 -21.97
C LYS A 238 12.52 0.63 -22.08
N ARG A 239 11.67 1.51 -21.57
CA ARG A 239 11.89 2.97 -21.61
C ARG A 239 13.17 3.38 -20.89
N ASN A 240 13.43 2.83 -19.71
CA ASN A 240 14.66 3.11 -18.98
C ASN A 240 15.89 2.59 -19.72
N PHE A 241 15.81 1.40 -20.33
CA PHE A 241 16.91 0.86 -21.09
C PHE A 241 17.23 1.68 -22.33
N GLU A 242 16.23 2.14 -23.07
CA GLU A 242 16.40 3.01 -24.24
C GLU A 242 17.05 4.34 -23.91
N LEU A 243 16.74 4.93 -22.75
CA LEU A 243 17.26 6.24 -22.36
C LEU A 243 18.58 6.18 -21.59
N TYR A 244 18.78 5.18 -20.74
CA TYR A 244 19.90 5.11 -19.79
C TYR A 244 20.81 3.88 -20.00
N GLY A 245 20.50 2.98 -20.93
CA GLY A 245 21.20 1.70 -21.11
C GLY A 245 21.01 0.71 -19.95
N ASN A 246 20.09 1.01 -19.03
CA ASN A 246 19.82 0.22 -17.83
C ASN A 246 18.30 0.17 -17.54
N PRO A 247 17.70 -1.03 -17.39
CA PRO A 247 16.26 -1.18 -17.17
C PRO A 247 15.76 -0.57 -15.84
N ILE A 248 16.64 -0.41 -14.85
CA ILE A 248 16.27 0.18 -13.54
C ILE A 248 16.41 1.71 -13.55
N GLY A 249 17.07 2.29 -14.56
CA GLY A 249 17.31 3.73 -14.68
C GLY A 249 18.76 4.13 -14.32
N ILE A 250 18.94 5.34 -13.80
CA ILE A 250 20.26 5.89 -13.51
C ILE A 250 20.85 5.18 -12.28
N HIS A 251 22.11 4.72 -12.39
CA HIS A 251 22.93 4.41 -11.21
C HIS A 251 23.37 5.71 -10.57
N SER A 252 22.94 5.94 -9.33
CA SER A 252 23.46 7.03 -8.48
C SER A 252 24.85 6.69 -7.97
#